data_751e777715cf10023cfc55b6101ad71f
#
_entry.id   751e777715cf10023cfc55b6101ad71f
#
_cell.length_a   1.000
_cell.length_b   1.000
_cell.length_c   1.000
_cell.angle_alpha   90.00
_cell.angle_beta   90.00
_cell.angle_gamma   90.00
#
_symmetry.space_group_name_H-M   'P 1'
#
loop_
_entity.id
_entity.type
_entity.pdbx_description
1 polymer ?
#
loop_
_entity_poly.entity_id
_entity_poly.type
_entity_poly.pdbx_seq_one_letter_code
_entity_poly.pdbx_strand_id
1 'polypeptide(L)'
;IYYTNHNTKNQLLNYILEDNRIDQVLLFARTKHGADRIVRNLKKQRIEAAAIHGDKSQNARQRALQQFKDYKIRVLVATDIASRGIDIDNLEYVINYDIPNESESYVHRIGRCGRAGDDGISISICGPEENEYIRDIEKLIKQKIEVVKDNPFPQTDRPMNAREKREFEKEKNRRRQEFFANRNRNRASSQRGGNR
;
A
#
# COMPACT_ATOMS: atom_id res chain seq x y z
N ILE A 1 -9.02 -9.42 -8.37
CA ILE A 1 -8.14 -9.58 -7.21
C ILE A 1 -6.99 -10.53 -7.52
N TYR A 2 -5.79 -10.22 -7.02
CA TYR A 2 -4.61 -11.08 -7.04
C TYR A 2 -4.31 -11.56 -5.62
N TYR A 3 -4.21 -12.88 -5.41
CA TYR A 3 -3.74 -13.46 -4.16
C TYR A 3 -2.24 -13.74 -4.27
N THR A 4 -1.45 -13.18 -3.33
CA THR A 4 0.02 -13.27 -3.36
C THR A 4 0.62 -13.33 -1.95
N ASN A 5 1.88 -13.74 -1.81
CA ASN A 5 2.57 -13.71 -0.53
C ASN A 5 3.06 -12.30 -0.17
N HIS A 6 3.29 -12.02 1.11
CA HIS A 6 3.74 -10.69 1.54
C HIS A 6 5.07 -10.26 0.92
N ASN A 7 5.99 -11.18 0.72
CA ASN A 7 7.31 -10.92 0.15
C ASN A 7 7.27 -10.64 -1.36
N THR A 8 6.23 -11.08 -2.06
CA THR A 8 6.06 -10.91 -3.51
C THR A 8 5.13 -9.76 -3.90
N LYS A 9 4.44 -9.10 -2.93
CA LYS A 9 3.53 -7.96 -3.22
C LYS A 9 4.19 -6.85 -4.06
N ASN A 10 5.46 -6.50 -3.78
CA ASN A 10 6.14 -5.46 -4.57
C ASN A 10 6.45 -5.91 -6.00
N GLN A 11 6.81 -7.18 -6.20
CA GLN A 11 7.06 -7.75 -7.52
C GLN A 11 5.75 -7.78 -8.33
N LEU A 12 4.67 -8.20 -7.71
CA LEU A 12 3.35 -8.19 -8.32
C LEU A 12 2.88 -6.77 -8.67
N LEU A 13 3.10 -5.78 -7.77
CA LEU A 13 2.78 -4.39 -8.07
C LEU A 13 3.55 -3.88 -9.29
N ASN A 14 4.84 -4.17 -9.37
CA ASN A 14 5.66 -3.79 -10.54
C ASN A 14 5.12 -4.44 -11.82
N TYR A 15 4.81 -5.74 -11.78
CA TYR A 15 4.21 -6.47 -12.90
C TYR A 15 2.89 -5.83 -13.36
N ILE A 16 2.00 -5.48 -12.44
CA ILE A 16 0.74 -4.80 -12.76
C ILE A 16 1.00 -3.44 -13.43
N LEU A 17 2.00 -2.70 -12.94
CA LEU A 17 2.34 -1.38 -13.47
C LEU A 17 3.19 -1.43 -14.76
N GLU A 18 3.63 -2.61 -15.22
CA GLU A 18 4.22 -2.79 -16.55
C GLU A 18 3.16 -2.64 -17.66
N ASP A 19 1.88 -2.77 -17.33
CA ASP A 19 0.81 -2.48 -18.27
C ASP A 19 0.76 -0.98 -18.59
N ASN A 20 1.10 -0.65 -19.84
CA ASN A 20 1.13 0.73 -20.33
C ASN A 20 -0.26 1.39 -20.41
N ARG A 21 -1.34 0.62 -20.26
CA ARG A 21 -2.70 1.17 -20.18
C ARG A 21 -2.97 1.86 -18.85
N ILE A 22 -2.18 1.54 -17.80
CA ILE A 22 -2.30 2.17 -16.48
C ILE A 22 -1.46 3.46 -16.47
N ASP A 23 -2.01 4.54 -16.98
CA ASP A 23 -1.31 5.84 -17.04
C ASP A 23 -1.26 6.53 -15.69
N GLN A 24 -2.34 6.46 -14.94
CA GLN A 24 -2.48 7.06 -13.62
C GLN A 24 -3.18 6.12 -12.65
N VAL A 25 -2.68 6.03 -11.41
CA VAL A 25 -3.28 5.17 -10.40
C VAL A 25 -3.20 5.77 -9.00
N LEU A 26 -4.33 5.71 -8.29
CA LEU A 26 -4.37 5.94 -6.85
C LEU A 26 -4.18 4.59 -6.14
N LEU A 27 -3.10 4.47 -5.37
CA LEU A 27 -2.75 3.26 -4.66
C LEU A 27 -2.97 3.44 -3.15
N PHE A 28 -3.68 2.51 -2.54
CA PHE A 28 -3.96 2.53 -1.10
C PHE A 28 -3.01 1.60 -0.33
N ALA A 29 -2.30 2.19 0.64
CA ALA A 29 -1.46 1.49 1.60
C ALA A 29 -2.05 1.61 3.01
N ARG A 30 -1.91 0.56 3.83
CA ARG A 30 -2.45 0.53 5.19
C ARG A 30 -1.78 1.51 6.14
N THR A 31 -0.47 1.75 5.97
CA THR A 31 0.31 2.58 6.89
C THR A 31 1.14 3.64 6.18
N LYS A 32 1.40 4.77 6.88
CA LYS A 32 2.27 5.86 6.42
C LYS A 32 3.67 5.37 6.03
N HIS A 33 4.27 4.50 6.84
CA HIS A 33 5.59 3.92 6.55
C HIS A 33 5.55 2.93 5.38
N GLY A 34 4.43 2.22 5.21
CA GLY A 34 4.15 1.39 4.03
C GLY A 34 4.10 2.24 2.77
N ALA A 35 3.35 3.34 2.79
CA ALA A 35 3.24 4.27 1.67
C ALA A 35 4.60 4.83 1.24
N ASP A 36 5.41 5.33 2.18
CA ASP A 36 6.77 5.81 1.88
C ASP A 36 7.69 4.71 1.33
N ARG A 37 7.56 3.48 1.81
CA ARG A 37 8.33 2.34 1.30
C ARG A 37 7.95 1.97 -0.12
N ILE A 38 6.65 1.95 -0.43
CA ILE A 38 6.14 1.70 -1.78
C ILE A 38 6.68 2.75 -2.74
N VAL A 39 6.57 4.05 -2.41
CA VAL A 39 7.10 5.14 -3.23
C VAL A 39 8.61 4.97 -3.49
N ARG A 40 9.41 4.64 -2.47
CA ARG A 40 10.83 4.39 -2.65
C ARG A 40 11.12 3.22 -3.61
N ASN A 41 10.32 2.15 -3.52
CA ASN A 41 10.47 0.99 -4.40
C ASN A 41 10.09 1.33 -5.85
N LEU A 42 8.98 2.05 -6.07
CA LEU A 42 8.55 2.49 -7.39
C LEU A 42 9.59 3.40 -8.06
N LYS A 43 10.14 4.36 -7.31
CA LYS A 43 11.21 5.25 -7.82
C LYS A 43 12.48 4.51 -8.22
N LYS A 44 12.84 3.40 -7.53
CA LYS A 44 13.95 2.54 -7.96
C LYS A 44 13.68 1.88 -9.32
N GLN A 45 12.42 1.66 -9.65
CA GLN A 45 11.96 1.13 -10.94
C GLN A 45 11.69 2.25 -11.98
N ARG A 46 12.11 3.50 -11.68
CA ARG A 46 11.88 4.68 -12.52
C ARG A 46 10.39 5.00 -12.74
N ILE A 47 9.54 4.60 -11.81
CA ILE A 47 8.11 4.95 -11.81
C ILE A 47 7.95 6.18 -10.91
N GLU A 48 7.48 7.30 -11.50
CA GLU A 48 7.22 8.52 -10.76
C GLU A 48 6.04 8.36 -9.81
N ALA A 49 6.32 8.54 -8.52
CA ALA A 49 5.35 8.33 -7.46
C ALA A 49 5.53 9.30 -6.29
N ALA A 50 4.42 9.64 -5.62
CA ALA A 50 4.44 10.41 -4.37
C ALA A 50 3.50 9.79 -3.33
N ALA A 51 3.75 10.08 -2.04
CA ALA A 51 2.91 9.60 -0.94
C ALA A 51 2.13 10.75 -0.29
N ILE A 52 0.85 10.46 0.07
CA ILE A 52 0.00 11.32 0.90
C ILE A 52 -0.40 10.56 2.16
N HIS A 53 0.01 11.05 3.33
CA HIS A 53 -0.35 10.50 4.64
C HIS A 53 -0.19 11.56 5.74
N GLY A 54 -0.62 11.25 6.96
CA GLY A 54 -0.70 12.21 8.08
C GLY A 54 0.63 12.86 8.48
N ASP A 55 1.78 12.21 8.24
CA ASP A 55 3.10 12.78 8.56
C ASP A 55 3.63 13.74 7.47
N LYS A 56 2.94 13.89 6.36
CA LYS A 56 3.28 14.90 5.34
C LYS A 56 2.65 16.24 5.70
N SER A 57 3.44 17.31 5.57
CA SER A 57 2.90 18.67 5.71
C SER A 57 1.80 18.94 4.68
N GLN A 58 0.90 19.87 4.99
CA GLN A 58 -0.20 20.21 4.08
C GLN A 58 0.32 20.67 2.70
N ASN A 59 1.41 21.46 2.67
CA ASN A 59 2.04 21.89 1.42
C ASN A 59 2.61 20.70 0.61
N ALA A 60 3.21 19.71 1.28
CA ALA A 60 3.71 18.51 0.61
C ALA A 60 2.56 17.68 0.02
N ARG A 61 1.44 17.56 0.75
CA ARG A 61 0.24 16.85 0.28
C ARG A 61 -0.38 17.55 -0.93
N GLN A 62 -0.55 18.89 -0.88
CA GLN A 62 -1.07 19.67 -2.01
C GLN A 62 -0.17 19.56 -3.24
N ARG A 63 1.16 19.61 -3.05
CA ARG A 63 2.12 19.47 -4.14
C ARG A 63 2.03 18.08 -4.79
N ALA A 64 1.95 17.01 -4.00
CA ALA A 64 1.81 15.65 -4.52
C ALA A 64 0.50 15.49 -5.29
N LEU A 65 -0.59 16.05 -4.78
CA LEU A 65 -1.91 16.05 -5.42
C LEU A 65 -1.87 16.79 -6.76
N GLN A 66 -1.26 17.99 -6.78
CA GLN A 66 -1.15 18.77 -8.01
C GLN A 66 -0.27 18.06 -9.06
N GLN A 67 0.87 17.48 -8.64
CA GLN A 67 1.71 16.70 -9.55
C GLN A 67 0.98 15.49 -10.13
N PHE A 68 0.08 14.86 -9.35
CA PHE A 68 -0.75 13.78 -9.85
C PHE A 68 -1.78 14.30 -10.86
N LYS A 69 -2.53 15.36 -10.54
CA LYS A 69 -3.49 15.98 -11.46
C LYS A 69 -2.83 16.46 -12.77
N ASP A 70 -1.59 16.92 -12.70
CA ASP A 70 -0.81 17.38 -13.86
C ASP A 70 -0.11 16.24 -14.62
N TYR A 71 -0.38 14.97 -14.31
CA TYR A 71 0.27 13.79 -14.92
C TYR A 71 1.80 13.76 -14.79
N LYS A 72 2.36 14.51 -13.80
CA LYS A 72 3.80 14.51 -13.50
C LYS A 72 4.25 13.32 -12.67
N ILE A 73 3.33 12.67 -11.98
CA ILE A 73 3.53 11.40 -11.29
C ILE A 73 2.45 10.42 -11.73
N ARG A 74 2.86 9.17 -11.95
CA ARG A 74 1.99 8.08 -12.36
C ARG A 74 1.23 7.46 -11.20
N VAL A 75 1.89 7.35 -10.03
CA VAL A 75 1.32 6.67 -8.86
C VAL A 75 1.23 7.60 -7.67
N LEU A 76 0.01 7.82 -7.18
CA LEU A 76 -0.22 8.50 -5.91
C LEU A 76 -0.54 7.47 -4.83
N VAL A 77 0.35 7.34 -3.82
CA VAL A 77 0.17 6.38 -2.73
C VAL A 77 -0.47 7.08 -1.53
N ALA A 78 -1.66 6.65 -1.13
CA ALA A 78 -2.42 7.25 -0.04
C ALA A 78 -2.71 6.26 1.09
N THR A 79 -2.90 6.78 2.30
CA THR A 79 -3.56 6.05 3.40
C THR A 79 -5.02 6.48 3.49
N ASP A 80 -5.90 5.64 4.05
CA ASP A 80 -7.34 5.93 4.17
C ASP A 80 -7.63 7.29 4.81
N ILE A 81 -6.93 7.60 5.91
CA ILE A 81 -7.10 8.87 6.63
C ILE A 81 -6.74 10.06 5.74
N ALA A 82 -5.69 9.95 4.96
CA ALA A 82 -5.21 11.04 4.13
C ALA A 82 -5.99 11.17 2.82
N SER A 83 -6.64 10.12 2.36
CA SER A 83 -7.47 10.12 1.15
C SER A 83 -8.85 10.75 1.38
N ARG A 84 -9.29 10.84 2.63
CA ARG A 84 -10.51 11.57 2.97
C ARG A 84 -10.31 13.07 2.74
N GLY A 85 -11.16 13.68 1.92
CA GLY A 85 -11.05 15.09 1.55
C GLY A 85 -10.03 15.40 0.45
N ILE A 86 -9.52 14.39 -0.23
CA ILE A 86 -8.78 14.58 -1.48
C ILE A 86 -9.80 14.65 -2.61
N ASP A 87 -9.74 15.73 -3.37
CA ASP A 87 -10.52 15.93 -4.60
C ASP A 87 -9.82 15.19 -5.76
N ILE A 88 -9.93 13.85 -5.72
CA ILE A 88 -9.54 12.95 -6.80
C ILE A 88 -10.65 11.92 -6.93
N ASP A 89 -11.42 12.08 -7.99
CA ASP A 89 -12.46 11.17 -8.42
C ASP A 89 -12.26 10.89 -9.91
N ASN A 90 -13.06 10.00 -10.48
CA ASN A 90 -13.04 9.66 -11.92
C ASN A 90 -11.71 9.05 -12.39
N LEU A 91 -11.07 8.28 -11.52
CA LEU A 91 -9.86 7.56 -11.90
C LEU A 91 -10.23 6.30 -12.70
N GLU A 92 -9.46 6.02 -13.73
CA GLU A 92 -9.57 4.76 -14.46
C GLU A 92 -9.09 3.60 -13.59
N TYR A 93 -8.02 3.79 -12.80
CA TYR A 93 -7.43 2.74 -11.98
C TYR A 93 -7.28 3.12 -10.50
N VAL A 94 -7.72 2.20 -9.63
CA VAL A 94 -7.41 2.21 -8.19
C VAL A 94 -6.75 0.89 -7.82
N ILE A 95 -5.66 0.93 -7.03
CA ILE A 95 -4.99 -0.27 -6.52
C ILE A 95 -5.10 -0.32 -5.00
N ASN A 96 -5.71 -1.37 -4.46
CA ASN A 96 -5.64 -1.71 -3.05
C ASN A 96 -4.41 -2.59 -2.81
N TYR A 97 -3.25 -1.97 -2.51
CA TYR A 97 -2.01 -2.70 -2.20
C TYR A 97 -2.11 -3.47 -0.88
N ASP A 98 -2.79 -2.89 0.09
CA ASP A 98 -3.22 -3.54 1.33
C ASP A 98 -4.75 -3.51 1.39
N ILE A 99 -5.37 -4.65 1.66
CA ILE A 99 -6.82 -4.74 1.85
C ILE A 99 -7.18 -4.08 3.20
N PRO A 100 -8.18 -3.18 3.24
CA PRO A 100 -8.60 -2.56 4.48
C PRO A 100 -9.28 -3.58 5.41
N ASN A 101 -9.13 -3.35 6.72
CA ASN A 101 -9.80 -4.20 7.72
C ASN A 101 -11.32 -3.94 7.76
N GLU A 102 -11.73 -2.71 7.41
CA GLU A 102 -13.14 -2.28 7.38
C GLU A 102 -13.65 -2.34 5.95
N SER A 103 -14.73 -3.10 5.73
CA SER A 103 -15.29 -3.32 4.40
C SER A 103 -15.81 -2.03 3.76
N GLU A 104 -16.34 -1.09 4.56
CA GLU A 104 -16.80 0.22 4.09
C GLU A 104 -15.64 1.06 3.52
N SER A 105 -14.45 0.94 4.12
CA SER A 105 -13.25 1.60 3.59
C SER A 105 -12.91 1.10 2.19
N TYR A 106 -13.10 -0.20 1.91
CA TYR A 106 -12.93 -0.74 0.56
C TYR A 106 -13.88 -0.09 -0.45
N VAL A 107 -15.16 0.03 -0.09
CA VAL A 107 -16.17 0.69 -0.94
C VAL A 107 -15.81 2.15 -1.20
N HIS A 108 -15.36 2.89 -0.18
CA HIS A 108 -14.91 4.26 -0.34
C HIS A 108 -13.68 4.40 -1.26
N ARG A 109 -12.77 3.41 -1.25
CA ARG A 109 -11.59 3.40 -2.13
C ARG A 109 -11.98 3.15 -3.57
N ILE A 110 -12.78 2.11 -3.83
CA ILE A 110 -13.23 1.79 -5.19
C ILE A 110 -14.18 2.85 -5.74
N GLY A 111 -14.88 3.57 -4.88
CA GLY A 111 -15.70 4.73 -5.26
C GLY A 111 -14.91 5.92 -5.81
N ARG A 112 -13.57 5.84 -5.88
CA ARG A 112 -12.72 6.78 -6.61
C ARG A 112 -12.54 6.40 -8.07
N CYS A 113 -12.86 5.16 -8.43
CA CYS A 113 -12.94 4.70 -9.81
C CYS A 113 -14.25 5.12 -10.44
N GLY A 114 -14.22 5.47 -11.72
CA GLY A 114 -15.34 5.65 -12.61
C GLY A 114 -16.52 6.46 -12.04
N ARG A 115 -16.86 7.56 -12.67
CA ARG A 115 -18.13 8.28 -12.44
C ARG A 115 -18.69 8.72 -13.78
N ALA A 116 -20.00 8.97 -13.80
CA ALA A 116 -20.71 9.53 -14.96
C ALA A 116 -20.70 8.67 -16.24
N GLY A 117 -20.63 7.33 -16.10
CA GLY A 117 -20.78 6.41 -17.22
C GLY A 117 -19.48 5.79 -17.73
N ASP A 118 -18.32 6.19 -17.16
CA ASP A 118 -17.05 5.55 -17.46
C ASP A 118 -16.76 4.41 -16.50
N ASP A 119 -16.36 3.26 -17.02
CA ASP A 119 -15.97 2.09 -16.26
C ASP A 119 -14.58 2.30 -15.62
N GLY A 120 -14.48 2.16 -14.29
CA GLY A 120 -13.21 2.19 -13.58
C GLY A 120 -12.78 0.79 -13.12
N ILE A 121 -11.48 0.56 -13.09
CA ILE A 121 -10.88 -0.73 -12.70
C ILE A 121 -10.27 -0.64 -11.30
N SER A 122 -10.79 -1.45 -10.38
CA SER A 122 -10.18 -1.61 -9.05
C SER A 122 -9.40 -2.91 -8.98
N ILE A 123 -8.09 -2.81 -8.73
CA ILE A 123 -7.18 -3.94 -8.57
C ILE A 123 -6.86 -4.12 -7.09
N SER A 124 -7.03 -5.33 -6.56
CA SER A 124 -6.73 -5.66 -5.17
C SER A 124 -5.61 -6.68 -5.07
N ILE A 125 -4.58 -6.38 -4.27
CA ILE A 125 -3.44 -7.26 -3.97
C ILE A 125 -3.62 -7.80 -2.55
N CYS A 126 -4.00 -9.07 -2.44
CA CYS A 126 -4.37 -9.71 -1.18
C CYS A 126 -3.26 -10.64 -0.68
N GLY A 127 -2.74 -10.38 0.51
CA GLY A 127 -1.84 -11.29 1.21
C GLY A 127 -2.62 -12.33 2.05
N PRO A 128 -1.92 -13.38 2.55
CA PRO A 128 -2.56 -14.48 3.28
C PRO A 128 -3.42 -14.02 4.47
N GLU A 129 -2.94 -13.05 5.23
CA GLU A 129 -3.61 -12.51 6.41
C GLU A 129 -4.84 -11.65 6.08
N GLU A 130 -5.01 -11.28 4.82
CA GLU A 130 -6.07 -10.39 4.34
C GLU A 130 -7.24 -11.17 3.70
N ASN A 131 -7.11 -12.50 3.57
CA ASN A 131 -8.12 -13.35 2.93
C ASN A 131 -9.48 -13.28 3.64
N GLU A 132 -9.51 -13.09 4.95
CA GLU A 132 -10.75 -12.94 5.73
C GLU A 132 -11.45 -11.61 5.41
N TYR A 133 -10.70 -10.52 5.21
CA TYR A 133 -11.27 -9.21 4.89
C TYR A 133 -11.98 -9.22 3.53
N ILE A 134 -11.43 -9.95 2.55
CA ILE A 134 -12.10 -10.11 1.24
C ILE A 134 -13.47 -10.76 1.38
N ARG A 135 -13.59 -11.78 2.24
CA ARG A 135 -14.90 -12.43 2.48
C ARG A 135 -15.94 -11.46 3.06
N ASP A 136 -15.52 -10.58 3.96
CA ASP A 136 -16.39 -9.59 4.59
C ASP A 136 -16.75 -8.46 3.62
N ILE A 137 -15.80 -8.04 2.77
CA ILE A 137 -16.04 -7.10 1.67
C ILE A 137 -17.07 -7.69 0.68
N GLU A 138 -16.87 -8.93 0.22
CA GLU A 138 -17.81 -9.60 -0.70
C GLU A 138 -19.22 -9.73 -0.13
N LYS A 139 -19.35 -9.97 1.18
CA LYS A 139 -20.67 -9.97 1.87
C LYS A 139 -21.30 -8.58 1.83
N LEU A 140 -20.53 -7.52 2.09
CA LEU A 140 -21.02 -6.15 2.09
C LEU A 140 -21.50 -5.72 0.70
N ILE A 141 -20.67 -5.94 -0.33
CA ILE A 141 -20.99 -5.56 -1.71
C ILE A 141 -21.96 -6.53 -2.40
N LYS A 142 -22.27 -7.66 -1.76
CA LYS A 142 -23.15 -8.74 -2.27
C LYS A 142 -22.70 -9.29 -3.63
N GLN A 143 -21.41 -9.25 -3.90
CA GLN A 143 -20.80 -9.68 -5.15
C GLN A 143 -19.45 -10.34 -4.89
N LYS A 144 -19.12 -11.36 -5.70
CA LYS A 144 -17.79 -11.94 -5.71
C LYS A 144 -16.82 -11.06 -6.49
N ILE A 145 -15.63 -10.86 -5.93
CA ILE A 145 -14.56 -10.15 -6.61
C ILE A 145 -13.86 -11.14 -7.54
N GLU A 146 -13.75 -10.78 -8.81
CA GLU A 146 -13.11 -11.61 -9.82
C GLU A 146 -11.64 -11.88 -9.46
N VAL A 147 -11.25 -13.16 -9.49
CA VAL A 147 -9.89 -13.62 -9.19
C VAL A 147 -9.10 -13.74 -10.49
N VAL A 148 -7.98 -13.04 -10.57
CA VAL A 148 -7.06 -13.15 -11.70
C VAL A 148 -6.30 -14.47 -11.62
N LYS A 149 -6.49 -15.32 -12.63
CA LYS A 149 -5.90 -16.68 -12.70
C LYS A 149 -4.43 -16.64 -13.11
N ASP A 150 -4.10 -15.77 -14.08
CA ASP A 150 -2.73 -15.63 -14.60
C ASP A 150 -1.92 -14.68 -13.72
N ASN A 151 -1.64 -15.14 -12.50
CA ASN A 151 -0.85 -14.41 -11.52
C ASN A 151 0.57 -15.01 -11.49
N PRO A 152 1.62 -14.26 -11.89
CA PRO A 152 3.00 -14.76 -11.88
C PRO A 152 3.58 -14.94 -10.48
N PHE A 153 2.90 -14.40 -9.45
CA PHE A 153 3.32 -14.46 -8.04
C PHE A 153 2.19 -14.99 -7.15
N PRO A 154 1.70 -16.22 -7.37
CA PRO A 154 0.53 -16.73 -6.65
C PRO A 154 0.81 -16.90 -5.16
N GLN A 155 -0.25 -16.81 -4.37
CA GLN A 155 -0.17 -17.08 -2.94
C GLN A 155 0.07 -18.57 -2.69
N THR A 156 1.17 -18.89 -2.03
CA THR A 156 1.52 -20.23 -1.55
C THR A 156 1.45 -20.34 -0.04
N ASP A 157 1.61 -19.21 0.66
CA ASP A 157 1.58 -19.14 2.11
C ASP A 157 0.12 -19.22 2.61
N ARG A 158 -0.07 -19.92 3.72
CA ARG A 158 -1.35 -19.89 4.44
C ARG A 158 -1.40 -18.75 5.46
N PRO A 159 -2.59 -18.28 5.85
CA PRO A 159 -2.73 -17.38 6.98
C PRO A 159 -2.12 -17.98 8.25
N MET A 160 -1.38 -17.17 9.01
CA MET A 160 -0.84 -17.59 10.30
C MET A 160 -1.99 -17.87 11.28
N ASN A 161 -1.87 -18.94 12.05
CA ASN A 161 -2.76 -19.16 13.16
C ASN A 161 -2.49 -18.19 14.34
N ALA A 162 -3.36 -18.16 15.35
CA ALA A 162 -3.26 -17.21 16.46
C ALA A 162 -1.95 -17.34 17.26
N ARG A 163 -1.37 -18.55 17.36
CA ARG A 163 -0.10 -18.80 18.04
C ARG A 163 1.05 -18.26 17.22
N GLU A 164 1.10 -18.58 15.93
CA GLU A 164 2.12 -18.10 14.99
C GLU A 164 2.12 -16.55 14.90
N LYS A 165 0.93 -15.91 14.86
CA LYS A 165 0.80 -14.43 14.89
C LYS A 165 1.44 -13.84 16.17
N ARG A 166 1.19 -14.45 17.33
CA ARG A 166 1.78 -13.98 18.61
C ARG A 166 3.29 -14.16 18.64
N GLU A 167 3.82 -15.27 18.15
CA GLU A 167 5.26 -15.54 18.05
C GLU A 167 5.93 -14.55 17.08
N PHE A 168 5.34 -14.34 15.92
CA PHE A 168 5.82 -13.37 14.93
C PHE A 168 5.87 -11.92 15.49
N GLU A 169 4.81 -11.47 16.18
CA GLU A 169 4.80 -10.13 16.79
C GLU A 169 5.83 -10.01 17.92
N LYS A 170 6.04 -11.05 18.74
CA LYS A 170 7.11 -11.06 19.76
C LYS A 170 8.49 -10.93 19.11
N GLU A 171 8.75 -11.71 18.08
CA GLU A 171 10.03 -11.68 17.36
C GLU A 171 10.27 -10.32 16.66
N LYS A 172 9.26 -9.78 16.04
CA LYS A 172 9.30 -8.45 15.41
C LYS A 172 9.60 -7.34 16.43
N ASN A 173 8.96 -7.40 17.61
CA ASN A 173 9.21 -6.45 18.70
C ASN A 173 10.62 -6.61 19.27
N ARG A 174 11.14 -7.84 19.42
CA ARG A 174 12.51 -8.12 19.84
C ARG A 174 13.52 -7.49 18.86
N ARG A 175 13.38 -7.77 17.56
CA ARG A 175 14.26 -7.20 16.51
C ARG A 175 14.23 -5.67 16.50
N ARG A 176 13.04 -5.09 16.72
CA ARG A 176 12.89 -3.64 16.84
C ARG A 176 13.64 -3.07 18.05
N GLN A 177 13.54 -3.72 19.20
CA GLN A 177 14.27 -3.32 20.42
C GLN A 177 15.78 -3.43 20.23
N GLU A 178 16.27 -4.54 19.67
CA GLU A 178 17.68 -4.75 19.36
C GLU A 178 18.23 -3.69 18.39
N PHE A 179 17.45 -3.36 17.36
CA PHE A 179 17.82 -2.30 16.41
C PHE A 179 17.98 -0.93 17.09
N PHE A 180 17.05 -0.54 17.96
CA PHE A 180 17.15 0.71 18.70
C PHE A 180 18.26 0.70 19.76
N ALA A 181 18.48 -0.42 20.43
CA ALA A 181 19.59 -0.58 21.39
C ALA A 181 20.97 -0.44 20.70
N ASN A 182 21.15 -1.08 19.56
CA ASN A 182 22.38 -0.99 18.77
C ASN A 182 22.61 0.43 18.22
N ARG A 183 21.55 1.10 17.77
CA ARG A 183 21.62 2.49 17.30
C ARG A 183 22.05 3.46 18.42
N ASN A 184 21.56 3.25 19.64
CA ASN A 184 21.94 4.06 20.80
C ASN A 184 23.38 3.79 21.25
N ARG A 185 23.86 2.52 21.20
CA ARG A 185 25.26 2.17 21.47
C ARG A 185 26.22 2.86 20.48
N ASN A 186 25.89 2.83 19.19
CA ASN A 186 26.71 3.48 18.16
C ASN A 186 26.75 5.01 18.30
N ARG A 187 25.65 5.64 18.76
CA ARG A 187 25.64 7.09 19.06
C ARG A 187 26.49 7.43 20.27
N ALA A 188 26.45 6.60 21.31
CA ALA A 188 27.25 6.82 22.53
C ALA A 188 28.76 6.61 22.28
N SER A 189 29.16 5.70 21.39
CA SER A 189 30.56 5.48 20.99
C SER A 189 31.11 6.62 20.12
N SER A 190 30.30 7.19 19.21
CA SER A 190 30.75 8.31 18.37
C SER A 190 30.92 9.63 19.15
N GLN A 191 30.19 9.82 20.27
CA GLN A 191 30.36 10.99 21.13
C GLN A 191 31.61 10.90 22.06
N ARG A 192 32.12 9.70 22.33
CA ARG A 192 33.35 9.50 23.13
C ARG A 192 34.64 9.58 22.32
N GLY A 193 34.58 9.48 20.99
CA GLY A 193 35.74 9.56 20.09
C GLY A 193 36.11 10.96 19.59
N GLY A 194 35.29 11.98 19.89
CA GLY A 194 35.47 13.35 19.41
C GLY A 194 36.19 14.31 20.37
N ASN A 195 36.74 13.82 21.50
CA ASN A 195 37.42 14.65 22.51
C ASN A 195 38.86 14.16 22.73
N ARG A 196 39.65 14.14 21.65
CA ARG A 196 41.11 14.03 21.69
C ARG A 196 41.69 14.97 20.66
#